data_365f9c2f71deba269378393e3222a820
#
_entry.id   365f9c2f71deba269378393e3222a820
#
_cell.length_a   1.000
_cell.length_b   1.000
_cell.length_c   1.000
_cell.angle_alpha   90.00
_cell.angle_beta   90.00
_cell.angle_gamma   90.00
#
_symmetry.space_group_name_H-M   'P 1'
#
loop_
_entity.id
_entity.type
_entity.pdbx_description
1 polymer ?
#
loop_
_entity_poly.entity_id
_entity_poly.type
_entity_poly.pdbx_seq_one_letter_code
_entity_poly.pdbx_strand_id
1 'polypeptide(L)'
;MKLLEDRIHTDGQVLGQDILKVDRFLTHQVDYQLMKEIGKRFAQVYANAGVTKVVTIEASGIAPALYAAESLNVPMIFAKKAKNVTMNDDLLITEVYSFTKKLTSTVQISSKLIEEGDKV
;
A
#
# COMPACT_ATOMS: atom_id res chain seq x y z
N MET A 1 -13.92 0.77 9.99
CA MET A 1 -13.15 0.09 11.05
C MET A 1 -12.94 1.07 12.19
N LYS A 2 -13.69 0.85 13.26
CA LYS A 2 -13.77 1.82 14.38
C LYS A 2 -12.41 2.21 14.99
N LEU A 3 -11.51 1.25 15.14
CA LEU A 3 -10.17 1.52 15.69
C LEU A 3 -9.40 2.55 14.83
N LEU A 4 -9.47 2.45 13.51
CA LEU A 4 -8.83 3.41 12.59
C LEU A 4 -9.53 4.77 12.62
N GLU A 5 -10.86 4.79 12.66
CA GLU A 5 -11.66 6.01 12.76
C GLU A 5 -11.34 6.77 14.04
N ASP A 6 -11.31 6.07 15.18
CA ASP A 6 -10.94 6.66 16.47
C ASP A 6 -9.52 7.22 16.44
N ARG A 7 -8.57 6.51 15.80
CA ARG A 7 -7.19 6.98 15.68
C ARG A 7 -7.06 8.21 14.78
N ILE A 8 -7.82 8.27 13.69
CA ILE A 8 -7.89 9.46 12.83
C ILE A 8 -8.45 10.66 13.61
N HIS A 9 -9.50 10.46 14.40
CA HIS A 9 -10.07 11.54 15.22
C HIS A 9 -9.14 12.04 16.31
N THR A 10 -8.34 11.14 16.92
CA THR A 10 -7.45 11.49 18.02
C THR A 10 -6.15 12.12 17.53
N ASP A 11 -5.52 11.56 16.50
CA ASP A 11 -4.15 11.87 16.08
C ASP A 11 -4.05 12.41 14.65
N GLY A 12 -5.12 12.34 13.87
CA GLY A 12 -5.15 12.91 12.52
C GLY A 12 -5.29 14.44 12.55
N GLN A 13 -4.74 15.10 11.54
CA GLN A 13 -4.87 16.55 11.36
C GLN A 13 -5.42 16.84 9.96
N VAL A 14 -6.50 17.61 9.91
CA VAL A 14 -7.05 18.10 8.64
C VAL A 14 -6.31 19.38 8.25
N LEU A 15 -5.72 19.38 7.06
CA LEU A 15 -5.02 20.52 6.48
C LEU A 15 -5.79 20.99 5.23
N GLY A 16 -6.33 22.21 5.29
CA GLY A 16 -7.17 22.70 4.20
C GLY A 16 -8.48 21.92 4.07
N GLN A 17 -8.92 21.70 2.82
CA GLN A 17 -10.18 20.99 2.54
C GLN A 17 -9.96 19.51 2.13
N ASP A 18 -8.76 19.16 1.65
CA ASP A 18 -8.54 17.91 0.94
C ASP A 18 -7.40 17.03 1.51
N ILE A 19 -6.73 17.47 2.59
CA ILE A 19 -5.57 16.75 3.12
C ILE A 19 -5.85 16.28 4.54
N LEU A 20 -5.76 14.97 4.75
CA LEU A 20 -5.72 14.34 6.06
C LEU A 20 -4.29 13.90 6.37
N LYS A 21 -3.66 14.56 7.33
CA LYS A 21 -2.31 14.22 7.80
C LYS A 21 -2.39 13.14 8.87
N VAL A 22 -1.71 12.01 8.62
CA VAL A 22 -1.72 10.80 9.46
C VAL A 22 -0.30 10.35 9.81
N ASP A 23 0.60 11.30 9.98
CA ASP A 23 2.03 11.06 10.18
C ASP A 23 2.38 10.42 11.53
N ARG A 24 1.51 10.54 12.52
CA ARG A 24 1.73 9.97 13.86
C ARG A 24 1.54 8.46 13.95
N PHE A 25 0.88 7.84 12.96
CA PHE A 25 0.59 6.42 13.02
C PHE A 25 0.72 5.65 11.69
N LEU A 26 0.91 6.36 10.57
CA LEU A 26 1.01 5.72 9.26
C LEU A 26 2.16 6.24 8.40
N THR A 27 2.21 7.54 8.10
CA THR A 27 3.06 8.05 7.01
C THR A 27 4.46 8.49 7.44
N HIS A 28 4.72 8.63 8.73
CA HIS A 28 6.04 8.98 9.28
C HIS A 28 6.40 8.09 10.46
N GLN A 29 5.64 8.14 11.55
CA GLN A 29 5.67 7.12 12.57
C GLN A 29 4.65 6.04 12.23
N VAL A 30 5.05 4.78 12.33
CA VAL A 30 4.18 3.64 12.03
C VAL A 30 3.77 2.96 13.32
N ASP A 31 2.47 2.98 13.61
CA ASP A 31 1.90 2.19 14.69
C ASP A 31 1.66 0.76 14.18
N TYR A 32 2.59 -0.15 14.48
CA TYR A 32 2.53 -1.52 13.97
C TYR A 32 1.31 -2.30 14.49
N GLN A 33 0.82 -2.00 15.69
CA GLN A 33 -0.37 -2.67 16.23
C GLN A 33 -1.62 -2.27 15.45
N LEU A 34 -1.77 -0.97 15.14
CA LEU A 34 -2.83 -0.49 14.27
C LEU A 34 -2.72 -1.10 12.87
N MET A 35 -1.51 -1.13 12.29
CA MET A 35 -1.29 -1.74 10.97
C MET A 35 -1.65 -3.23 10.94
N LYS A 36 -1.37 -3.94 12.01
CA LYS A 36 -1.75 -5.35 12.17
C LYS A 36 -3.27 -5.55 12.16
N GLU A 37 -4.02 -4.70 12.85
CA GLU A 37 -5.48 -4.76 12.84
C GLU A 37 -6.08 -4.36 11.48
N ILE A 38 -5.48 -3.38 10.80
CA ILE A 38 -5.84 -3.03 9.42
C ILE A 38 -5.58 -4.23 8.49
N GLY A 39 -4.43 -4.88 8.61
CA GLY A 39 -4.09 -6.07 7.82
C GLY A 39 -5.09 -7.22 8.03
N LYS A 40 -5.47 -7.50 9.26
CA LYS A 40 -6.51 -8.48 9.58
C LYS A 40 -7.85 -8.12 8.93
N ARG A 41 -8.20 -6.83 8.92
CA ARG A 41 -9.43 -6.38 8.30
C ARG A 41 -9.42 -6.58 6.78
N PHE A 42 -8.31 -6.30 6.12
CA PHE A 42 -8.14 -6.63 4.69
C PHE A 42 -8.28 -8.12 4.45
N ALA A 43 -7.62 -8.96 5.25
CA ALA A 43 -7.71 -10.40 5.12
C ALA A 43 -9.14 -10.94 5.30
N GLN A 44 -9.92 -10.36 6.20
CA GLN A 44 -11.34 -10.71 6.36
C GLN A 44 -12.17 -10.36 5.12
N VAL A 45 -11.94 -9.18 4.52
CA VAL A 45 -12.66 -8.73 3.32
C VAL A 45 -12.36 -9.63 2.13
N TYR A 46 -11.12 -10.07 1.99
CA TYR A 46 -10.64 -10.85 0.84
C TYR A 46 -10.45 -12.34 1.12
N ALA A 47 -10.95 -12.85 2.26
CA ALA A 47 -10.76 -14.24 2.68
C ALA A 47 -11.15 -15.29 1.62
N ASN A 48 -12.20 -15.02 0.85
CA ASN A 48 -12.73 -15.93 -0.18
C ASN A 48 -12.35 -15.54 -1.61
N ALA A 49 -11.49 -14.54 -1.78
CA ALA A 49 -11.12 -14.06 -3.11
C ALA A 49 -10.01 -14.89 -3.78
N GLY A 50 -9.38 -15.80 -3.05
CA GLY A 50 -8.27 -16.61 -3.57
C GLY A 50 -7.02 -15.77 -3.86
N VAL A 51 -6.76 -14.73 -3.06
CA VAL A 51 -5.60 -13.86 -3.20
C VAL A 51 -4.31 -14.67 -3.11
N THR A 52 -3.41 -14.48 -4.07
CA THR A 52 -2.10 -15.13 -4.11
C THR A 52 -0.95 -14.18 -3.78
N LYS A 53 -1.16 -12.89 -3.95
CA LYS A 53 -0.17 -11.84 -3.65
C LYS A 53 -0.84 -10.55 -3.24
N VAL A 54 -0.18 -9.78 -2.38
CA VAL A 54 -0.56 -8.40 -2.05
C VAL A 54 0.42 -7.45 -2.73
N VAL A 55 -0.10 -6.44 -3.42
CA VAL A 55 0.72 -5.42 -4.09
C VAL A 55 0.39 -4.05 -3.54
N THR A 56 1.40 -3.25 -3.31
CA THR A 56 1.28 -1.85 -2.92
C THR A 56 2.28 -0.98 -3.68
N ILE A 57 2.27 0.31 -3.44
CA ILE A 57 3.24 1.26 -3.97
C ILE A 57 4.04 1.86 -2.81
N GLU A 58 5.36 1.99 -2.95
CA GLU A 58 6.17 2.67 -1.93
C GLU A 58 5.68 4.13 -1.74
N ALA A 59 5.73 4.68 -0.52
CA ALA A 59 6.30 4.04 0.67
C ALA A 59 5.24 3.75 1.75
N SER A 60 4.26 4.64 1.97
CA SER A 60 3.35 4.58 3.14
C SER A 60 2.39 3.39 3.13
N GLY A 61 2.10 2.81 1.96
CA GLY A 61 1.28 1.62 1.82
C GLY A 61 1.96 0.31 2.24
N ILE A 62 3.30 0.31 2.42
CA ILE A 62 4.06 -0.90 2.72
C ILE A 62 3.65 -1.52 4.06
N ALA A 63 3.52 -0.71 5.10
CA ALA A 63 3.20 -1.21 6.43
C ALA A 63 1.84 -1.93 6.49
N PRO A 64 0.72 -1.33 6.08
CA PRO A 64 -0.57 -2.04 6.08
C PRO A 64 -0.60 -3.22 5.11
N ALA A 65 0.06 -3.13 3.95
CA ALA A 65 0.14 -4.23 2.98
C ALA A 65 0.91 -5.44 3.53
N LEU A 66 1.99 -5.21 4.28
CA LEU A 66 2.75 -6.29 4.90
C LEU A 66 1.89 -7.12 5.86
N TYR A 67 1.11 -6.46 6.70
CA TYR A 67 0.22 -7.15 7.63
C TYR A 67 -1.01 -7.77 6.96
N ALA A 68 -1.48 -7.21 5.85
CA ALA A 68 -2.49 -7.86 5.02
C ALA A 68 -1.96 -9.17 4.41
N ALA A 69 -0.75 -9.14 3.88
CA ALA A 69 -0.08 -10.32 3.32
C ALA A 69 0.19 -11.39 4.40
N GLU A 70 0.68 -10.98 5.59
CA GLU A 70 0.84 -11.87 6.73
C GLU A 70 -0.47 -12.58 7.08
N SER A 71 -1.56 -11.81 7.20
CA SER A 71 -2.87 -12.35 7.58
C SER A 71 -3.50 -13.25 6.51
N LEU A 72 -3.20 -13.02 5.24
CA LEU A 72 -3.61 -13.85 4.10
C LEU A 72 -2.65 -15.01 3.82
N ASN A 73 -1.49 -15.03 4.48
CA ASN A 73 -0.40 -16.00 4.27
C ASN A 73 0.09 -16.04 2.81
N VAL A 74 0.31 -14.86 2.23
CA VAL A 74 0.81 -14.68 0.86
C VAL A 74 1.96 -13.69 0.83
N PRO A 75 2.83 -13.69 -0.21
CA PRO A 75 3.88 -12.69 -0.34
C PRO A 75 3.31 -11.30 -0.60
N MET A 76 4.09 -10.29 -0.20
CA MET A 76 3.83 -8.89 -0.50
C MET A 76 4.90 -8.34 -1.43
N ILE A 77 4.47 -7.58 -2.43
CA ILE A 77 5.32 -6.88 -3.38
C ILE A 77 5.03 -5.39 -3.28
N PHE A 78 6.05 -4.55 -3.33
CA PHE A 78 5.82 -3.12 -3.50
C PHE A 78 6.45 -2.61 -4.79
N ALA A 79 5.64 -1.87 -5.56
CA ALA A 79 6.09 -1.17 -6.74
C ALA A 79 7.01 -0.01 -6.33
N LYS A 80 8.13 0.10 -7.03
CA LYS A 80 9.12 1.15 -6.78
C LYS A 80 8.84 2.35 -7.65
N LYS A 81 8.94 3.55 -7.08
CA LYS A 81 8.94 4.78 -7.86
C LYS A 81 10.28 4.94 -8.55
N ALA A 82 10.26 5.13 -9.86
CA ALA A 82 11.45 5.35 -10.68
C ALA A 82 11.52 6.78 -11.16
N LYS A 83 12.72 7.38 -11.12
CA LYS A 83 12.97 8.69 -11.72
C LYS A 83 13.18 8.58 -13.23
N ASN A 84 13.73 7.47 -13.69
CA ASN A 84 13.99 7.17 -15.10
C ASN A 84 13.47 5.78 -15.43
N VAL A 85 12.81 5.65 -16.56
CA VAL A 85 12.42 4.35 -17.12
C VAL A 85 13.68 3.72 -17.72
N THR A 86 14.23 2.71 -17.07
CA THR A 86 15.18 1.82 -17.71
C THR A 86 14.39 0.88 -18.60
N MET A 87 14.65 0.89 -19.89
CA MET A 87 14.10 -0.10 -20.83
C MET A 87 14.69 -1.47 -20.50
N ASN A 88 13.99 -2.21 -19.67
CA ASN A 88 14.30 -3.57 -19.33
C ASN A 88 13.02 -4.40 -19.53
N ASP A 89 13.07 -5.41 -20.35
CA ASP A 89 11.93 -6.29 -20.70
C ASP A 89 11.35 -7.05 -19.50
N ASP A 90 12.06 -7.06 -18.36
CA ASP A 90 11.67 -7.72 -17.12
C ASP A 90 10.85 -6.82 -16.18
N LEU A 91 10.37 -5.67 -16.62
CA LEU A 91 9.63 -4.71 -15.80
C LEU A 91 8.20 -4.48 -16.30
N LEU A 92 7.25 -4.52 -15.37
CA LEU A 92 5.91 -3.97 -15.55
C LEU A 92 5.94 -2.51 -15.09
N ILE A 93 5.56 -1.59 -15.96
CA ILE A 93 5.70 -0.15 -15.74
C ILE A 93 4.36 0.53 -15.99
N THR A 94 3.99 1.47 -15.12
CA THR A 94 2.85 2.36 -15.32
C THR A 94 3.11 3.74 -14.74
N GLU A 95 2.30 4.71 -15.13
CA GLU A 95 2.32 6.06 -14.56
C GLU A 95 1.24 6.23 -13.50
N VAL A 96 1.60 6.89 -12.41
CA VAL A 96 0.68 7.21 -11.32
C VAL A 96 0.75 8.70 -11.01
N TYR A 97 -0.39 9.36 -11.02
CA TYR A 97 -0.50 10.76 -10.62
C TYR A 97 -0.68 10.86 -9.09
N SER A 98 0.21 11.60 -8.46
CA SER A 98 0.11 11.91 -7.03
C SER A 98 -0.66 13.20 -6.82
N PHE A 99 -1.87 13.13 -6.28
CA PHE A 99 -2.69 14.31 -5.96
C PHE A 99 -2.04 15.19 -4.89
N THR A 100 -1.35 14.60 -3.93
CA THR A 100 -0.68 15.33 -2.84
C THR A 100 0.54 16.08 -3.33
N LYS A 101 1.34 15.48 -4.20
CA LYS A 101 2.58 16.08 -4.75
C LYS A 101 2.35 16.81 -6.06
N LYS A 102 1.17 16.64 -6.69
CA LYS A 102 0.82 17.17 -8.01
C LYS A 102 1.86 16.79 -9.09
N LEU A 103 2.37 15.57 -9.01
CA LEU A 103 3.39 15.04 -9.92
C LEU A 103 2.97 13.68 -10.44
N THR A 104 3.29 13.43 -11.72
CA THR A 104 3.23 12.09 -12.29
C THR A 104 4.55 11.39 -12.01
N SER A 105 4.46 10.18 -11.47
CA SER A 105 5.61 9.31 -11.19
C SER A 105 5.46 8.00 -11.93
N THR A 106 6.54 7.48 -12.46
CA THR A 106 6.59 6.12 -12.98
C THR A 106 6.76 5.14 -11.82
N VAL A 107 5.94 4.09 -11.81
CA VAL A 107 6.08 2.98 -10.86
C VAL A 107 6.38 1.70 -11.62
N GLN A 108 7.19 0.84 -11.01
CA GLN A 108 7.65 -0.38 -11.66
C GLN A 108 7.70 -1.56 -10.71
N ILE A 109 7.42 -2.75 -11.25
CA ILE A 109 7.54 -4.05 -10.59
C ILE A 109 8.30 -4.99 -11.51
N SER A 110 9.18 -5.85 -10.98
CA SER A 110 9.75 -6.93 -11.79
C SER A 110 8.66 -7.90 -12.25
N SER A 111 8.58 -8.15 -13.54
CA SER A 111 7.62 -9.11 -14.13
C SER A 111 7.81 -10.53 -13.62
N LYS A 112 9.00 -10.85 -13.12
CA LYS A 112 9.33 -12.17 -12.52
C LYS A 112 8.62 -12.42 -11.18
N LEU A 113 8.06 -11.37 -10.55
CA LEU A 113 7.38 -11.47 -9.26
C LEU A 113 5.87 -11.71 -9.40
N ILE A 114 5.33 -11.58 -10.60
CA ILE A 114 3.91 -11.80 -10.89
C ILE A 114 3.79 -12.86 -11.99
N GLU A 115 3.01 -13.89 -11.74
CA GLU A 115 2.81 -15.01 -12.64
C GLU A 115 1.40 -14.99 -13.22
N GLU A 116 1.25 -15.65 -14.39
CA GLU A 116 -0.08 -15.87 -14.95
C GLU A 116 -0.94 -16.68 -13.98
N GLY A 117 -2.18 -16.21 -13.76
CA GLY A 117 -3.10 -16.84 -12.81
C GLY A 117 -3.02 -16.25 -11.39
N ASP A 118 -2.05 -15.38 -11.09
CA ASP A 118 -2.04 -14.66 -9.82
C ASP A 118 -3.31 -13.83 -9.63
N LYS A 119 -3.82 -13.83 -8.41
CA LYS A 119 -4.90 -12.95 -7.96
C LYS A 119 -4.32 -11.93 -6.97
N VAL A 120 -4.26 -10.68 -7.41
CA VAL A 120 -3.62 -9.59 -6.70
C VAL A 120 -4.67 -8.70 -6.04
#